data_f7f6c52c7a02c6a3907498be072e4912
#
_entry.id   f7f6c52c7a02c6a3907498be072e4912
#
_cell.length_a   1.000
_cell.length_b   1.000
_cell.length_c   1.000
_cell.angle_alpha   90.00
_cell.angle_beta   90.00
_cell.angle_gamma   90.00
#
_symmetry.space_group_name_H-M   'P 1'
#
loop_
_entity.id
_entity.type
_entity.pdbx_description
1 polymer ?
#
loop_
_entity_poly.entity_id
_entity_poly.type
_entity_poly.pdbx_seq_one_letter_code
_entity_poly.pdbx_strand_id
1 'polypeptide(L)'
;MRMETNTERYDGFEQIFDGVQECPVDTEYTLPDYCADIQKILKCIVTPEVTSVSAAGDSLTIDGCASMHVLYLDAKGGCVRGFDTKKEFTCSVRLRAQAENVTAEAEPFVQHMTCRAMNARRVDLHITLGLSVRAYAVRQLEIADCISDDRVETKCEEYGVTRAVGCVMHAFILEQNAELPNGKSPIETVLRCSVRYQIDTVQPQAGGAVVTGKACVEILYRTFSDTAMPERFSCILPFTQTVECAGAGEDCTIQISVLGGECTVQPREDSVGEYTVLNLYLKPTFCVQFTKSCTVRTVCDAYSIKGAWAAKYKNLSLERCEVLPPRSVRVKENVLVPENDLEQVLDIWCEGLTLTAFTEKENAAVRGKFTVCLLYRTKEKQIAYTERMLDFTDVHTAEIVGRRSVRGEITSVQYVITDSSTVECTAELRMEEQVRVVYAARSLESAELDETTEPEPCCAAVYYASSGEKVWDIAKRYHARVSAIRTHNDCMEDVLSEDRPVIICRK
;
A
#
# COMPACT_ATOMS: atom_id res chain seq x y z
N MET A 1 41.79 -20.72 18.61
CA MET A 1 41.74 -19.22 18.60
C MET A 1 40.43 -18.78 17.98
N ARG A 2 39.67 -17.90 18.63
CA ARG A 2 38.42 -17.33 18.01
C ARG A 2 38.85 -16.35 16.94
N MET A 3 38.23 -16.47 15.76
CA MET A 3 38.52 -15.59 14.63
C MET A 3 37.72 -14.29 14.73
N GLU A 4 38.38 -13.18 14.41
CA GLU A 4 37.69 -11.90 14.28
C GLU A 4 37.00 -11.82 12.90
N THR A 5 35.71 -11.58 12.92
CA THR A 5 34.91 -11.39 11.74
C THR A 5 34.50 -9.92 11.65
N ASN A 6 34.73 -9.29 10.52
CA ASN A 6 34.12 -7.97 10.27
C ASN A 6 32.64 -8.17 10.06
N THR A 7 31.85 -7.45 10.84
CA THR A 7 30.39 -7.51 10.76
C THR A 7 29.82 -6.17 10.32
N GLU A 8 28.90 -6.21 9.37
CA GLU A 8 28.09 -5.08 8.99
C GLU A 8 26.73 -5.16 9.69
N ARG A 9 26.21 -4.00 10.12
CA ARG A 9 24.86 -3.89 10.68
C ARG A 9 23.90 -3.53 9.57
N TYR A 10 22.89 -4.36 9.44
CA TYR A 10 21.81 -4.17 8.49
C TYR A 10 20.46 -4.05 9.23
N ASP A 11 19.75 -2.94 8.99
CA ASP A 11 18.40 -2.71 9.49
C ASP A 11 17.41 -3.23 8.45
N GLY A 12 16.95 -4.47 8.64
CA GLY A 12 15.98 -5.14 7.79
C GLY A 12 14.55 -4.99 8.30
N PHE A 13 13.60 -5.12 7.40
CA PHE A 13 12.19 -5.28 7.77
C PHE A 13 11.86 -6.75 8.05
N GLU A 14 11.20 -7.01 9.16
CA GLU A 14 10.50 -8.27 9.40
C GLU A 14 9.01 -8.01 9.47
N GLN A 15 8.24 -8.65 8.60
CA GLN A 15 6.79 -8.55 8.65
C GLN A 15 6.23 -9.33 9.84
N ILE A 16 5.76 -8.60 10.85
CA ILE A 16 5.22 -9.18 12.09
C ILE A 16 3.69 -9.29 12.08
N PHE A 17 3.02 -8.59 11.16
CA PHE A 17 1.58 -8.75 10.91
C PHE A 17 1.25 -8.39 9.45
N ASP A 18 0.30 -9.14 8.86
CA ASP A 18 -0.31 -8.83 7.56
C ASP A 18 -1.68 -9.50 7.53
N GLY A 19 -2.72 -8.69 7.49
CA GLY A 19 -4.08 -9.19 7.52
C GLY A 19 -5.12 -8.08 7.64
N VAL A 20 -6.37 -8.47 7.66
CA VAL A 20 -7.51 -7.58 7.84
C VAL A 20 -8.06 -7.77 9.24
N GLN A 21 -8.23 -6.67 9.97
CA GLN A 21 -8.90 -6.63 11.25
C GLN A 21 -10.28 -6.00 11.09
N GLU A 22 -11.31 -6.68 11.57
CA GLU A 22 -12.66 -6.14 11.58
C GLU A 22 -12.88 -5.22 12.78
N CYS A 23 -13.57 -4.11 12.53
CA CYS A 23 -13.92 -3.12 13.54
C CYS A 23 -15.41 -2.74 13.38
N PRO A 24 -16.29 -3.15 14.29
CA PRO A 24 -17.69 -2.75 14.25
C PRO A 24 -17.85 -1.29 14.70
N VAL A 25 -18.69 -0.54 13.98
CA VAL A 25 -19.02 0.86 14.26
C VAL A 25 -20.53 1.02 14.16
N ASP A 26 -21.20 0.93 15.29
CA ASP A 26 -22.65 1.07 15.37
C ASP A 26 -23.03 2.44 15.89
N THR A 27 -24.02 3.07 15.27
CA THR A 27 -24.52 4.36 15.71
C THR A 27 -25.98 4.55 15.35
N GLU A 28 -26.67 5.32 16.17
CA GLU A 28 -28.03 5.77 15.91
C GLU A 28 -27.99 7.28 15.68
N TYR A 29 -28.81 7.76 14.75
CA TYR A 29 -28.94 9.18 14.48
C TYR A 29 -30.41 9.60 14.48
N THR A 30 -30.72 10.68 15.20
CA THR A 30 -32.02 11.30 15.21
C THR A 30 -31.95 12.64 14.48
N LEU A 31 -32.76 12.82 13.45
CA LEU A 31 -32.79 14.07 12.69
C LEU A 31 -33.23 15.23 13.59
N PRO A 32 -32.49 16.37 13.56
CA PRO A 32 -32.91 17.60 14.20
C PRO A 32 -34.25 18.13 13.65
N ASP A 33 -34.99 18.90 14.47
CA ASP A 33 -36.34 19.36 14.13
C ASP A 33 -36.46 20.22 12.88
N TYR A 34 -35.36 20.87 12.48
CA TYR A 34 -35.27 21.64 11.24
C TYR A 34 -35.11 20.79 9.98
N CYS A 35 -34.79 19.51 10.11
CA CYS A 35 -34.66 18.57 8.98
C CYS A 35 -36.04 18.04 8.59
N ALA A 36 -36.25 17.85 7.30
CA ALA A 36 -37.45 17.21 6.77
C ALA A 36 -37.46 15.70 7.09
N ASP A 37 -38.65 15.17 7.33
CA ASP A 37 -38.89 13.77 7.59
C ASP A 37 -38.44 12.86 6.45
N ILE A 38 -37.90 11.71 6.77
CA ILE A 38 -37.41 10.69 5.82
C ILE A 38 -38.61 9.95 5.24
N GLN A 39 -38.73 9.96 3.92
CA GLN A 39 -39.61 9.07 3.18
C GLN A 39 -38.89 7.76 2.83
N LYS A 40 -37.67 7.87 2.27
CA LYS A 40 -36.86 6.75 1.80
C LYS A 40 -35.39 7.09 1.87
N ILE A 41 -34.57 6.21 2.42
CA ILE A 41 -33.12 6.31 2.31
C ILE A 41 -32.73 5.90 0.89
N LEU A 42 -31.94 6.73 0.21
CA LEU A 42 -31.38 6.47 -1.11
C LEU A 42 -30.02 5.76 -0.98
N LYS A 43 -29.10 6.37 -0.20
CA LYS A 43 -27.76 5.85 -0.02
C LYS A 43 -27.18 6.32 1.32
N CYS A 44 -26.42 5.47 1.96
CA CYS A 44 -25.47 5.86 2.99
C CYS A 44 -24.06 5.69 2.44
N ILE A 45 -23.24 6.70 2.59
CA ILE A 45 -21.83 6.73 2.18
C ILE A 45 -21.00 6.79 3.45
N VAL A 46 -20.06 5.86 3.62
CA VAL A 46 -19.19 5.81 4.77
C VAL A 46 -17.76 6.05 4.31
N THR A 47 -17.12 7.06 4.89
CA THR A 47 -15.72 7.40 4.64
C THR A 47 -14.95 7.21 5.94
N PRO A 48 -14.29 6.06 6.12
CA PRO A 48 -13.44 5.82 7.27
C PRO A 48 -12.08 6.49 7.09
N GLU A 49 -11.50 6.98 8.18
CA GLU A 49 -10.13 7.48 8.25
C GLU A 49 -9.40 6.92 9.46
N VAL A 50 -8.11 6.70 9.31
CA VAL A 50 -7.21 6.36 10.42
C VAL A 50 -6.48 7.62 10.85
N THR A 51 -6.62 7.98 12.12
CA THR A 51 -6.02 9.19 12.70
C THR A 51 -4.71 8.89 13.42
N SER A 52 -4.58 7.71 14.02
CA SER A 52 -3.35 7.28 14.67
C SER A 52 -3.15 5.77 14.60
N VAL A 53 -1.87 5.37 14.59
CA VAL A 53 -1.44 3.98 14.71
C VAL A 53 -0.31 3.94 15.72
N SER A 54 -0.49 3.21 16.82
CA SER A 54 0.49 3.11 17.89
C SER A 54 0.76 1.67 18.29
N ALA A 55 2.03 1.31 18.47
CA ALA A 55 2.45 -0.01 18.90
C ALA A 55 2.91 0.01 20.36
N ALA A 56 2.44 -0.95 21.15
CA ALA A 56 2.86 -1.16 22.53
C ALA A 56 2.98 -2.65 22.84
N GLY A 57 4.19 -3.13 23.06
CA GLY A 57 4.47 -4.54 23.33
C GLY A 57 4.12 -5.45 22.14
N ASP A 58 3.12 -6.32 22.30
CA ASP A 58 2.60 -7.21 21.26
C ASP A 58 1.25 -6.75 20.68
N SER A 59 0.88 -5.49 20.93
CA SER A 59 -0.39 -4.92 20.48
C SER A 59 -0.19 -3.66 19.65
N LEU A 60 -0.97 -3.56 18.59
CA LEU A 60 -1.11 -2.38 17.75
C LEU A 60 -2.49 -1.78 17.99
N THR A 61 -2.55 -0.52 18.39
CA THR A 61 -3.79 0.23 18.55
C THR A 61 -3.96 1.18 17.37
N ILE A 62 -5.12 1.13 16.75
CA ILE A 62 -5.50 1.93 15.60
C ILE A 62 -6.73 2.76 15.99
N ASP A 63 -6.58 4.08 15.98
CA ASP A 63 -7.67 5.01 16.23
C ASP A 63 -8.09 5.66 14.92
N GLY A 64 -9.38 5.92 14.81
CA GLY A 64 -9.92 6.52 13.61
C GLY A 64 -11.32 7.09 13.80
N CYS A 65 -11.86 7.63 12.71
CA CYS A 65 -13.20 8.16 12.64
C CYS A 65 -13.91 7.64 11.40
N ALA A 66 -15.15 7.22 11.52
CA ALA A 66 -16.04 6.92 10.41
C ALA A 66 -16.98 8.10 10.21
N SER A 67 -16.84 8.81 9.10
CA SER A 67 -17.78 9.83 8.66
C SER A 67 -18.87 9.18 7.81
N MET A 68 -20.13 9.37 8.18
CA MET A 68 -21.29 8.81 7.51
C MET A 68 -22.14 9.93 6.92
N HIS A 69 -22.40 9.84 5.64
CA HIS A 69 -23.27 10.75 4.92
C HIS A 69 -24.48 9.99 4.38
N VAL A 70 -25.70 10.40 4.75
CA VAL A 70 -26.95 9.73 4.33
C VAL A 70 -27.73 10.62 3.40
N LEU A 71 -27.98 10.12 2.18
CA LEU A 71 -28.90 10.70 1.21
C LEU A 71 -30.28 10.08 1.35
N TYR A 72 -31.32 10.91 1.42
CA TYR A 72 -32.69 10.45 1.54
C TYR A 72 -33.67 11.34 0.75
N LEU A 73 -34.82 10.78 0.43
CA LEU A 73 -35.98 11.54 -0.09
C LEU A 73 -36.81 12.07 1.08
N ASP A 74 -37.19 13.33 1.02
CA ASP A 74 -38.06 13.91 2.02
C ASP A 74 -39.53 13.51 1.79
N ALA A 75 -40.31 13.48 2.90
CA ALA A 75 -41.71 13.06 2.88
C ALA A 75 -42.69 14.10 2.24
N LYS A 76 -42.25 15.34 2.01
CA LYS A 76 -43.09 16.44 1.55
C LYS A 76 -43.10 16.62 0.05
N GLY A 77 -42.00 16.44 -0.62
CA GLY A 77 -41.87 16.74 -2.05
C GLY A 77 -41.01 15.77 -2.84
N GLY A 78 -40.47 14.70 -2.20
CA GLY A 78 -39.57 13.78 -2.86
C GLY A 78 -38.21 14.41 -3.23
N CYS A 79 -37.86 15.53 -2.60
CA CYS A 79 -36.55 16.17 -2.78
C CYS A 79 -35.45 15.38 -2.13
N VAL A 80 -34.27 15.38 -2.75
CA VAL A 80 -33.07 14.81 -2.13
C VAL A 80 -32.58 15.71 -1.00
N ARG A 81 -32.36 15.11 0.14
CA ARG A 81 -31.76 15.70 1.35
C ARG A 81 -30.58 14.88 1.78
N GLY A 82 -29.73 15.46 2.63
CA GLY A 82 -28.61 14.76 3.25
C GLY A 82 -28.41 15.19 4.68
N PHE A 83 -27.81 14.31 5.46
CA PHE A 83 -27.27 14.63 6.78
C PHE A 83 -25.95 13.89 7.00
N ASP A 84 -25.12 14.47 7.86
CA ASP A 84 -23.81 13.92 8.24
C ASP A 84 -23.82 13.51 9.71
N THR A 85 -23.14 12.42 10.00
CA THR A 85 -22.81 12.00 11.35
C THR A 85 -21.42 11.38 11.38
N LYS A 86 -20.76 11.40 12.54
CA LYS A 86 -19.40 10.85 12.72
C LYS A 86 -19.38 9.92 13.93
N LYS A 87 -18.57 8.88 13.85
CA LYS A 87 -18.31 7.97 14.96
C LYS A 87 -16.84 7.64 15.03
N GLU A 88 -16.23 7.91 16.18
CA GLU A 88 -14.86 7.47 16.47
C GLU A 88 -14.84 5.97 16.74
N PHE A 89 -13.74 5.33 16.36
CA PHE A 89 -13.47 3.93 16.63
C PHE A 89 -12.03 3.73 17.10
N THR A 90 -11.84 2.70 17.91
CA THR A 90 -10.53 2.19 18.33
C THR A 90 -10.50 0.69 18.08
N CYS A 91 -9.47 0.22 17.41
CA CYS A 91 -9.28 -1.19 17.09
C CYS A 91 -7.91 -1.65 17.57
N SER A 92 -7.83 -2.87 18.11
CA SER A 92 -6.58 -3.47 18.57
C SER A 92 -6.25 -4.70 17.75
N VAL A 93 -4.99 -4.80 17.35
CA VAL A 93 -4.45 -5.93 16.58
C VAL A 93 -3.30 -6.56 17.35
N ARG A 94 -3.34 -7.88 17.54
CA ARG A 94 -2.26 -8.60 18.19
C ARG A 94 -1.16 -8.95 17.21
N LEU A 95 0.05 -8.51 17.50
CA LEU A 95 1.25 -8.77 16.73
C LEU A 95 1.83 -10.16 17.05
N ARG A 96 2.52 -10.77 16.10
CA ARG A 96 3.14 -12.10 16.28
C ARG A 96 4.38 -12.08 17.16
N ALA A 97 5.01 -10.92 17.32
CA ALA A 97 6.22 -10.75 18.13
C ALA A 97 6.20 -9.37 18.80
N GLN A 98 6.81 -9.31 19.99
CA GLN A 98 7.15 -8.02 20.59
C GLN A 98 8.33 -7.40 19.85
N ALA A 99 8.20 -6.14 19.47
CA ALA A 99 9.27 -5.38 18.85
C ALA A 99 9.27 -3.93 19.34
N GLU A 100 10.46 -3.36 19.52
CA GLU A 100 10.58 -1.98 20.04
C GLU A 100 10.35 -0.93 18.97
N ASN A 101 10.68 -1.23 17.71
CA ASN A 101 10.56 -0.31 16.58
C ASN A 101 9.60 -0.91 15.54
N VAL A 102 8.30 -0.76 15.81
CA VAL A 102 7.25 -1.22 14.89
C VAL A 102 6.80 -0.07 14.01
N THR A 103 6.87 -0.29 12.72
CA THR A 103 6.26 0.54 11.69
C THR A 103 5.00 -0.16 11.22
N ALA A 104 3.86 0.51 11.27
CA ALA A 104 2.60 -0.07 10.85
C ALA A 104 1.82 0.88 9.96
N GLU A 105 1.13 0.29 9.00
CA GLU A 105 0.19 0.94 8.11
C GLU A 105 -1.17 0.26 8.27
N ALA A 106 -2.23 1.05 8.36
CA ALA A 106 -3.59 0.57 8.46
C ALA A 106 -4.46 1.33 7.43
N GLU A 107 -4.89 0.64 6.38
CA GLU A 107 -5.79 1.18 5.37
C GLU A 107 -7.23 0.79 5.71
N PRO A 108 -8.12 1.77 6.02
CA PRO A 108 -9.49 1.49 6.36
C PRO A 108 -10.36 1.34 5.10
N PHE A 109 -11.32 0.41 5.13
CA PHE A 109 -12.35 0.26 4.11
C PHE A 109 -13.66 -0.21 4.71
N VAL A 110 -14.77 -0.01 4.01
CA VAL A 110 -16.07 -0.51 4.43
C VAL A 110 -16.23 -1.95 3.93
N GLN A 111 -16.33 -2.89 4.87
CA GLN A 111 -16.54 -4.31 4.57
C GLN A 111 -18.03 -4.63 4.42
N HIS A 112 -18.84 -4.12 5.35
CA HIS A 112 -20.29 -4.28 5.35
C HIS A 112 -20.96 -3.06 5.98
N MET A 113 -22.13 -2.70 5.47
CA MET A 113 -22.93 -1.60 6.00
C MET A 113 -24.42 -1.88 5.85
N THR A 114 -25.17 -1.55 6.92
CA THR A 114 -26.62 -1.51 6.90
C THR A 114 -27.09 -0.16 7.44
N CYS A 115 -27.94 0.52 6.69
CA CYS A 115 -28.56 1.79 7.08
C CYS A 115 -30.07 1.65 6.96
N ARG A 116 -30.78 1.82 8.07
CA ARG A 116 -32.25 1.63 8.13
C ARG A 116 -32.94 2.78 8.84
N ALA A 117 -33.98 3.32 8.21
CA ALA A 117 -34.89 4.23 8.89
C ALA A 117 -35.81 3.43 9.83
N MET A 118 -35.69 3.65 11.13
CA MET A 118 -36.57 3.06 12.15
C MET A 118 -37.91 3.78 12.19
N ASN A 119 -37.90 5.05 11.89
CA ASN A 119 -39.08 5.88 11.68
C ASN A 119 -38.69 7.10 10.80
N ALA A 120 -39.60 8.04 10.60
CA ALA A 120 -39.36 9.21 9.74
C ALA A 120 -38.20 10.11 10.21
N ARG A 121 -37.69 9.95 11.42
CA ARG A 121 -36.67 10.83 12.01
C ARG A 121 -35.48 10.09 12.65
N ARG A 122 -35.53 8.77 12.75
CA ARG A 122 -34.48 7.97 13.38
C ARG A 122 -33.91 6.97 12.40
N VAL A 123 -32.58 6.95 12.31
CA VAL A 123 -31.81 6.05 11.45
C VAL A 123 -30.83 5.26 12.29
N ASP A 124 -30.79 3.94 12.10
CA ASP A 124 -29.82 3.04 12.66
C ASP A 124 -28.78 2.68 11.61
N LEU A 125 -27.53 2.77 11.99
CA LEU A 125 -26.35 2.53 11.14
C LEU A 125 -25.50 1.44 11.79
N HIS A 126 -25.38 0.30 11.10
CA HIS A 126 -24.51 -0.79 11.50
C HIS A 126 -23.43 -0.95 10.43
N ILE A 127 -22.18 -0.71 10.82
CA ILE A 127 -21.04 -0.68 9.91
C ILE A 127 -19.98 -1.64 10.44
N THR A 128 -19.46 -2.47 9.57
CA THR A 128 -18.23 -3.23 9.84
C THR A 128 -17.14 -2.67 8.95
N LEU A 129 -16.17 -2.03 9.56
CA LEU A 129 -14.95 -1.60 8.88
C LEU A 129 -13.97 -2.75 8.81
N GLY A 130 -13.28 -2.89 7.69
CA GLY A 130 -12.07 -3.67 7.55
C GLY A 130 -10.87 -2.74 7.64
N LEU A 131 -9.91 -3.08 8.48
CA LEU A 131 -8.61 -2.41 8.54
C LEU A 131 -7.59 -3.35 7.93
N SER A 132 -7.09 -3.03 6.73
CA SER A 132 -5.97 -3.75 6.12
C SER A 132 -4.69 -3.30 6.78
N VAL A 133 -4.14 -4.15 7.67
CA VAL A 133 -3.01 -3.81 8.51
C VAL A 133 -1.77 -4.54 8.03
N ARG A 134 -0.68 -3.80 7.88
CA ARG A 134 0.67 -4.33 7.66
C ARG A 134 1.59 -3.73 8.70
N ALA A 135 2.21 -4.57 9.51
CA ALA A 135 3.15 -4.14 10.54
C ALA A 135 4.50 -4.82 10.34
N TYR A 136 5.55 -4.02 10.44
CA TYR A 136 6.94 -4.41 10.28
C TYR A 136 7.73 -4.02 11.51
N ALA A 137 8.57 -4.94 12.00
CA ALA A 137 9.60 -4.64 12.97
C ALA A 137 10.89 -4.32 12.22
N VAL A 138 11.60 -3.31 12.68
CA VAL A 138 12.98 -3.08 12.23
C VAL A 138 13.89 -3.99 13.05
N ARG A 139 14.52 -4.97 12.39
CA ARG A 139 15.50 -5.84 13.00
C ARG A 139 16.91 -5.46 12.60
N GLN A 140 17.75 -5.23 13.57
CA GLN A 140 19.18 -5.11 13.34
C GLN A 140 19.79 -6.50 13.19
N LEU A 141 20.29 -6.78 12.00
CA LEU A 141 21.02 -8.01 11.69
C LEU A 141 22.51 -7.69 11.64
N GLU A 142 23.30 -8.43 12.40
CA GLU A 142 24.77 -8.42 12.26
C GLU A 142 25.14 -9.49 11.25
N ILE A 143 25.77 -9.09 10.16
CA ILE A 143 26.12 -9.95 9.02
C ILE A 143 27.63 -9.97 8.89
N ALA A 144 28.22 -11.16 8.86
CA ALA A 144 29.66 -11.30 8.63
C ALA A 144 29.97 -10.96 7.17
N ASP A 145 30.66 -9.87 6.93
CA ASP A 145 31.06 -9.39 5.61
C ASP A 145 32.36 -10.04 5.12
N CYS A 146 33.36 -10.10 5.99
CA CYS A 146 34.63 -10.75 5.66
C CYS A 146 35.39 -11.26 6.91
N ILE A 147 36.37 -12.14 6.67
CA ILE A 147 37.39 -12.55 7.65
C ILE A 147 38.74 -12.01 7.14
N SER A 148 39.39 -11.19 7.93
CA SER A 148 40.68 -10.59 7.58
C SER A 148 41.84 -11.46 8.06
N ASP A 149 41.89 -12.73 7.62
CA ASP A 149 42.96 -13.67 7.95
C ASP A 149 43.39 -14.43 6.71
N ASP A 150 44.67 -14.36 6.36
CA ASP A 150 45.24 -14.97 5.16
C ASP A 150 45.28 -16.50 5.21
N ARG A 151 45.04 -17.11 6.38
CA ARG A 151 44.93 -18.56 6.59
C ARG A 151 43.51 -19.08 6.30
N VAL A 152 42.55 -18.22 6.04
CA VAL A 152 41.14 -18.55 5.83
C VAL A 152 40.70 -18.17 4.45
N GLU A 153 40.17 -19.13 3.72
CA GLU A 153 39.43 -18.88 2.48
C GLU A 153 37.95 -18.64 2.78
N THR A 154 37.39 -17.60 2.24
CA THR A 154 35.98 -17.21 2.43
C THR A 154 35.20 -17.23 1.13
N LYS A 155 34.02 -17.79 1.18
CA LYS A 155 33.03 -17.69 0.09
C LYS A 155 31.95 -16.70 0.49
N CYS A 156 31.78 -15.65 -0.31
CA CYS A 156 30.77 -14.61 -0.08
C CYS A 156 29.68 -14.70 -1.14
N GLU A 157 28.48 -14.34 -0.72
CA GLU A 157 27.34 -14.11 -1.58
C GLU A 157 26.80 -12.68 -1.37
N GLU A 158 26.31 -12.08 -2.45
CA GLU A 158 25.77 -10.72 -2.44
C GLU A 158 24.27 -10.77 -2.74
N TYR A 159 23.50 -10.01 -1.94
CA TYR A 159 22.05 -9.91 -2.07
C TYR A 159 21.66 -8.45 -2.20
N GLY A 160 20.90 -8.12 -3.27
CA GLY A 160 20.22 -6.83 -3.35
C GLY A 160 19.02 -6.85 -2.39
N VAL A 161 18.98 -5.92 -1.45
CA VAL A 161 17.98 -5.87 -0.38
C VAL A 161 17.42 -4.47 -0.23
N THR A 162 16.29 -4.35 0.46
CA THR A 162 15.67 -3.07 0.77
C THR A 162 15.79 -2.78 2.26
N ARG A 163 16.45 -1.68 2.59
CA ARG A 163 16.60 -1.18 3.96
C ARG A 163 15.45 -0.24 4.31
N ALA A 164 14.90 -0.38 5.52
CA ALA A 164 14.01 0.59 6.13
C ALA A 164 14.75 1.87 6.47
N VAL A 165 14.20 3.02 6.12
CA VAL A 165 14.67 4.33 6.58
C VAL A 165 13.69 4.91 7.57
N GLY A 166 12.39 4.92 7.24
CA GLY A 166 11.35 5.39 8.15
C GLY A 166 9.96 5.29 7.54
N CYS A 167 8.96 5.51 8.40
CA CYS A 167 7.56 5.67 8.00
C CYS A 167 6.96 6.80 8.82
N VAL A 168 6.33 7.75 8.14
CA VAL A 168 5.82 8.99 8.73
C VAL A 168 4.34 9.12 8.40
N MET A 169 3.52 9.35 9.42
CA MET A 169 2.15 9.82 9.21
C MET A 169 2.17 11.35 9.11
N HIS A 170 1.76 11.87 7.96
CA HIS A 170 1.77 13.29 7.65
C HIS A 170 0.36 13.78 7.37
N ALA A 171 -0.16 14.60 8.26
CA ALA A 171 -1.44 15.28 8.10
C ALA A 171 -1.22 16.77 7.82
N PHE A 172 -1.99 17.33 6.89
CA PHE A 172 -1.90 18.75 6.55
C PHE A 172 -3.29 19.31 6.21
N ILE A 173 -3.39 20.63 6.16
CA ILE A 173 -4.65 21.32 5.90
C ILE A 173 -4.59 21.99 4.54
N LEU A 174 -5.65 21.79 3.75
CA LEU A 174 -5.94 22.55 2.53
C LEU A 174 -7.24 23.31 2.77
N GLU A 175 -7.16 24.63 2.81
CA GLU A 175 -8.32 25.49 2.93
C GLU A 175 -8.37 26.47 1.74
N GLN A 176 -9.48 26.47 1.03
CA GLN A 176 -9.66 27.30 -0.15
C GLN A 176 -11.14 27.62 -0.37
N ASN A 177 -11.42 28.83 -0.83
CA ASN A 177 -12.72 29.18 -1.38
C ASN A 177 -12.75 28.86 -2.86
N ALA A 178 -13.83 28.21 -3.29
CA ALA A 178 -14.11 27.90 -4.70
C ALA A 178 -15.42 28.56 -5.10
N GLU A 179 -15.38 29.33 -6.19
CA GLU A 179 -16.55 30.01 -6.74
C GLU A 179 -17.26 29.13 -7.76
N LEU A 180 -18.59 29.15 -7.74
CA LEU A 180 -19.36 28.49 -8.78
C LEU A 180 -19.16 29.18 -10.13
N PRO A 181 -19.04 28.42 -11.23
CA PRO A 181 -19.01 28.99 -12.57
C PRO A 181 -20.30 29.78 -12.89
N ASN A 182 -20.18 30.81 -13.71
CA ASN A 182 -21.30 31.59 -14.16
C ASN A 182 -22.40 30.71 -14.77
N GLY A 183 -23.65 30.95 -14.37
CA GLY A 183 -24.82 30.21 -14.85
C GLY A 183 -25.19 29.01 -13.98
N LYS A 184 -24.45 28.73 -12.91
CA LYS A 184 -24.84 27.78 -11.86
C LYS A 184 -25.76 28.45 -10.85
N SER A 185 -26.73 27.68 -10.32
CA SER A 185 -27.66 28.17 -9.31
C SER A 185 -27.00 28.24 -7.92
N PRO A 186 -27.41 29.24 -7.08
CA PRO A 186 -26.91 29.32 -5.70
C PRO A 186 -27.17 28.06 -4.87
N ILE A 187 -26.28 27.77 -3.97
CA ILE A 187 -26.26 26.55 -3.17
C ILE A 187 -27.10 26.71 -1.91
N GLU A 188 -28.11 25.88 -1.74
CA GLU A 188 -28.86 25.79 -0.48
C GLU A 188 -28.12 24.84 0.49
N THR A 189 -27.77 23.66 0.01
CA THR A 189 -27.07 22.64 0.84
C THR A 189 -26.25 21.70 -0.03
N VAL A 190 -25.12 21.24 0.52
CA VAL A 190 -24.30 20.19 -0.08
C VAL A 190 -24.95 18.85 0.19
N LEU A 191 -25.19 18.06 -0.85
CA LEU A 191 -25.80 16.74 -0.78
C LEU A 191 -24.75 15.63 -0.74
N ARG A 192 -23.62 15.80 -1.42
CA ARG A 192 -22.49 14.85 -1.42
C ARG A 192 -21.20 15.60 -1.73
N CYS A 193 -20.17 15.27 -1.02
CA CYS A 193 -18.80 15.67 -1.34
C CYS A 193 -17.92 14.45 -1.39
N SER A 194 -17.11 14.32 -2.43
CA SER A 194 -16.04 13.34 -2.51
C SER A 194 -14.73 14.00 -2.86
N VAL A 195 -13.67 13.54 -2.23
CA VAL A 195 -12.30 14.05 -2.45
C VAL A 195 -11.39 12.90 -2.82
N ARG A 196 -10.61 13.09 -3.89
CA ARG A 196 -9.54 12.18 -4.31
C ARG A 196 -8.22 12.95 -4.31
N TYR A 197 -7.22 12.36 -3.68
CA TYR A 197 -5.87 12.94 -3.62
C TYR A 197 -5.00 12.26 -4.65
N GLN A 198 -4.61 12.99 -5.68
CA GLN A 198 -3.71 12.50 -6.72
C GLN A 198 -2.31 13.04 -6.46
N ILE A 199 -1.34 12.13 -6.33
CA ILE A 199 0.07 12.48 -6.20
C ILE A 199 0.65 12.62 -7.62
N ASP A 200 1.18 13.79 -7.94
CA ASP A 200 1.77 14.09 -9.24
C ASP A 200 3.28 13.79 -9.23
N THR A 201 4.01 14.27 -8.21
CA THR A 201 5.44 14.00 -8.06
C THR A 201 5.85 13.78 -6.60
N VAL A 202 6.86 12.94 -6.42
CA VAL A 202 7.53 12.72 -5.13
C VAL A 202 9.03 12.89 -5.37
N GLN A 203 9.63 13.87 -4.71
CA GLN A 203 11.05 14.17 -4.85
C GLN A 203 11.76 13.90 -3.52
N PRO A 204 12.59 12.82 -3.44
CA PRO A 204 13.43 12.58 -2.28
C PRO A 204 14.44 13.71 -2.10
N GLN A 205 14.70 14.06 -0.84
CA GLN A 205 15.72 15.04 -0.47
C GLN A 205 16.40 14.64 0.84
N ALA A 206 17.49 15.29 1.18
CA ALA A 206 18.17 15.09 2.45
C ALA A 206 17.22 15.44 3.60
N GLY A 207 16.94 14.45 4.47
CA GLY A 207 16.04 14.58 5.62
C GLY A 207 14.55 14.43 5.32
N GLY A 208 14.14 14.00 4.11
CA GLY A 208 12.73 13.77 3.82
C GLY A 208 12.35 13.73 2.33
N ALA A 209 11.20 14.31 2.01
CA ALA A 209 10.70 14.42 0.63
C ALA A 209 9.80 15.62 0.42
N VAL A 210 9.76 16.11 -0.81
CA VAL A 210 8.73 17.04 -1.28
C VAL A 210 7.72 16.28 -2.10
N VAL A 211 6.46 16.37 -1.69
CA VAL A 211 5.30 15.74 -2.33
C VAL A 211 4.44 16.82 -2.96
N THR A 212 4.22 16.74 -4.27
CA THR A 212 3.28 17.61 -4.97
C THR A 212 2.11 16.80 -5.50
N GLY A 213 0.94 17.40 -5.48
CA GLY A 213 -0.26 16.74 -5.95
C GLY A 213 -1.46 17.67 -5.97
N LYS A 214 -2.63 17.08 -6.09
CA LYS A 214 -3.90 17.80 -6.13
C LYS A 214 -5.01 17.02 -5.45
N ALA A 215 -5.89 17.73 -4.76
CA ALA A 215 -7.16 17.23 -4.29
C ALA A 215 -8.22 17.54 -5.33
N CYS A 216 -8.81 16.50 -5.93
CA CYS A 216 -9.92 16.60 -6.85
C CYS A 216 -11.23 16.48 -6.06
N VAL A 217 -11.98 17.55 -5.96
CA VAL A 217 -13.21 17.64 -5.19
C VAL A 217 -14.41 17.60 -6.14
N GLU A 218 -15.35 16.70 -5.87
CA GLU A 218 -16.62 16.59 -6.60
C GLU A 218 -17.77 16.78 -5.61
N ILE A 219 -18.65 17.70 -5.94
CA ILE A 219 -19.76 18.13 -5.08
C ILE A 219 -21.06 17.99 -5.84
N LEU A 220 -22.05 17.34 -5.22
CA LEU A 220 -23.44 17.37 -5.59
C LEU A 220 -24.16 18.28 -4.59
N TYR A 221 -24.90 19.29 -5.06
CA TYR A 221 -25.58 20.22 -4.19
C TYR A 221 -27.02 20.48 -4.64
N ARG A 222 -27.83 20.90 -3.70
CA ARG A 222 -29.18 21.34 -3.91
C ARG A 222 -29.20 22.86 -3.98
N THR A 223 -30.11 23.38 -4.85
CA THR A 223 -30.40 24.80 -4.99
C THR A 223 -31.60 25.19 -4.15
N PHE A 224 -31.88 26.49 -3.99
CA PHE A 224 -33.03 27.00 -3.22
C PHE A 224 -34.40 26.69 -3.86
N SER A 225 -34.45 26.25 -5.09
CA SER A 225 -35.69 25.86 -5.74
C SER A 225 -36.10 24.44 -5.41
N ASP A 226 -37.28 24.25 -4.82
CA ASP A 226 -37.82 22.92 -4.50
C ASP A 226 -38.12 22.05 -5.73
N THR A 227 -38.23 22.67 -6.92
CA THR A 227 -38.45 21.97 -8.20
C THR A 227 -37.18 21.74 -8.99
N ALA A 228 -36.04 22.35 -8.58
CA ALA A 228 -34.78 22.20 -9.28
C ALA A 228 -34.12 20.88 -8.93
N MET A 229 -33.47 20.32 -9.94
CA MET A 229 -32.65 19.12 -9.76
C MET A 229 -31.33 19.47 -9.06
N PRO A 230 -30.72 18.51 -8.31
CA PRO A 230 -29.37 18.67 -7.81
C PRO A 230 -28.37 18.98 -8.93
N GLU A 231 -27.45 19.89 -8.65
CA GLU A 231 -26.39 20.28 -9.57
C GLU A 231 -25.03 19.77 -9.12
N ARG A 232 -24.13 19.59 -10.09
CA ARG A 232 -22.74 19.14 -9.83
C ARG A 232 -21.78 20.29 -9.99
N PHE A 233 -20.79 20.31 -9.12
CA PHE A 233 -19.63 21.19 -9.17
C PHE A 233 -18.37 20.37 -8.90
N SER A 234 -17.27 20.70 -9.56
CA SER A 234 -15.97 20.11 -9.31
C SER A 234 -14.88 21.15 -9.33
N CYS A 235 -13.90 20.98 -8.46
CA CYS A 235 -12.73 21.85 -8.43
C CYS A 235 -11.48 21.05 -8.06
N ILE A 236 -10.32 21.66 -8.29
CA ILE A 236 -9.01 21.07 -8.05
C ILE A 236 -8.22 22.00 -7.14
N LEU A 237 -7.74 21.47 -6.01
CA LEU A 237 -6.88 22.16 -5.07
C LEU A 237 -5.46 21.58 -5.15
N PRO A 238 -4.49 22.29 -5.74
CA PRO A 238 -3.11 21.85 -5.76
C PRO A 238 -2.49 21.95 -4.37
N PHE A 239 -1.56 21.04 -4.05
CA PHE A 239 -0.79 21.11 -2.82
C PHE A 239 0.68 20.76 -3.05
N THR A 240 1.54 21.30 -2.18
CA THR A 240 2.93 20.92 -2.06
C THR A 240 3.24 20.78 -0.58
N GLN A 241 3.76 19.61 -0.18
CA GLN A 241 4.06 19.28 1.21
C GLN A 241 5.48 18.79 1.35
N THR A 242 6.15 19.21 2.42
CA THR A 242 7.43 18.65 2.82
C THR A 242 7.20 17.66 3.95
N VAL A 243 7.65 16.43 3.75
CA VAL A 243 7.57 15.36 4.74
C VAL A 243 8.97 15.11 5.28
N GLU A 244 9.15 15.33 6.57
CA GLU A 244 10.43 15.11 7.24
C GLU A 244 10.57 13.66 7.67
N CYS A 245 11.73 13.05 7.39
CA CYS A 245 12.08 11.71 7.83
C CYS A 245 13.59 11.65 8.13
N ALA A 246 13.94 11.47 9.40
CA ALA A 246 15.34 11.39 9.80
C ALA A 246 16.08 10.23 9.11
N GLY A 247 17.23 10.51 8.51
CA GLY A 247 18.01 9.52 7.78
C GLY A 247 17.62 9.31 6.30
N ALA A 248 16.54 9.98 5.83
CA ALA A 248 16.20 9.96 4.41
C ALA A 248 17.25 10.72 3.57
N GLY A 249 17.52 10.22 2.38
CA GLY A 249 18.42 10.81 1.39
C GLY A 249 17.77 10.83 0.01
N GLU A 250 18.47 11.44 -0.95
CA GLU A 250 18.03 11.54 -2.35
C GLU A 250 17.91 10.17 -3.05
N ASP A 251 18.54 9.14 -2.51
CA ASP A 251 18.53 7.77 -2.99
C ASP A 251 17.42 6.91 -2.39
N CYS A 252 16.50 7.52 -1.61
CA CYS A 252 15.34 6.83 -1.06
C CYS A 252 14.26 6.62 -2.12
N THR A 253 13.66 5.44 -2.07
CA THR A 253 12.37 5.15 -2.70
C THR A 253 11.26 5.48 -1.73
N ILE A 254 10.26 6.23 -2.19
CA ILE A 254 9.19 6.73 -1.34
C ILE A 254 7.85 6.20 -1.85
N GLN A 255 7.05 5.65 -0.95
CA GLN A 255 5.68 5.24 -1.20
C GLN A 255 4.73 6.03 -0.32
N ILE A 256 3.60 6.44 -0.91
CA ILE A 256 2.59 7.24 -0.23
C ILE A 256 1.25 6.50 -0.29
N SER A 257 0.61 6.37 0.88
CA SER A 257 -0.75 5.87 1.02
C SER A 257 -1.62 6.94 1.64
N VAL A 258 -2.79 7.15 1.07
CA VAL A 258 -3.80 8.04 1.64
C VAL A 258 -4.64 7.24 2.63
N LEU A 259 -4.59 7.59 3.92
CA LEU A 259 -5.30 6.89 5.00
C LEU A 259 -6.71 7.45 5.28
N GLY A 260 -7.16 8.39 4.44
CA GLY A 260 -8.40 9.12 4.59
C GLY A 260 -8.17 10.59 4.91
N GLY A 261 -9.19 11.24 5.41
CA GLY A 261 -9.07 12.64 5.81
C GLY A 261 -10.42 13.32 6.02
N GLU A 262 -10.43 14.30 6.90
CA GLU A 262 -11.60 15.13 7.13
C GLU A 262 -11.87 16.01 5.91
N CYS A 263 -13.14 16.09 5.52
CA CYS A 263 -13.61 17.00 4.50
C CYS A 263 -14.83 17.75 5.03
N THR A 264 -14.76 19.09 5.02
CA THR A 264 -15.89 19.96 5.34
C THR A 264 -16.10 20.96 4.22
N VAL A 265 -17.31 21.04 3.73
CA VAL A 265 -17.72 21.97 2.65
C VAL A 265 -18.86 22.83 3.13
N GLN A 266 -18.65 24.14 3.14
CA GLN A 266 -19.66 25.12 3.63
C GLN A 266 -19.96 26.14 2.55
N PRO A 267 -21.24 26.27 2.14
CA PRO A 267 -21.68 27.40 1.30
C PRO A 267 -21.47 28.72 2.03
N ARG A 268 -21.00 29.72 1.30
CA ARG A 268 -20.83 31.10 1.76
C ARG A 268 -21.42 32.09 0.79
N GLU A 269 -21.84 33.21 1.29
CA GLU A 269 -22.33 34.32 0.46
C GLU A 269 -21.16 34.97 -0.29
N ASP A 270 -21.40 35.34 -1.52
CA ASP A 270 -20.52 36.19 -2.33
C ASP A 270 -20.72 37.68 -1.98
N SER A 271 -20.13 38.57 -2.79
CA SER A 271 -20.19 40.02 -2.58
C SER A 271 -21.59 40.61 -2.80
N VAL A 272 -22.52 39.90 -3.42
CA VAL A 272 -23.92 40.31 -3.67
C VAL A 272 -24.93 39.61 -2.76
N GLY A 273 -24.47 38.75 -1.84
CA GLY A 273 -25.29 38.05 -0.85
C GLY A 273 -25.89 36.75 -1.37
N GLU A 274 -25.35 36.18 -2.45
CA GLU A 274 -25.78 34.88 -3.00
C GLU A 274 -24.80 33.77 -2.56
N TYR A 275 -25.30 32.57 -2.26
CA TYR A 275 -24.50 31.40 -1.87
C TYR A 275 -23.86 30.75 -3.10
N THR A 276 -22.90 31.44 -3.70
CA THR A 276 -22.16 31.00 -4.90
C THR A 276 -20.71 30.63 -4.61
N VAL A 277 -20.26 30.76 -3.34
CA VAL A 277 -18.92 30.42 -2.89
C VAL A 277 -18.97 29.20 -1.96
N LEU A 278 -18.03 28.29 -2.12
CA LEU A 278 -17.80 27.13 -1.25
C LEU A 278 -16.50 27.29 -0.49
N ASN A 279 -16.54 27.32 0.82
CA ASN A 279 -15.36 27.16 1.65
C ASN A 279 -15.06 25.67 1.79
N LEU A 280 -13.91 25.25 1.29
CA LEU A 280 -13.42 23.88 1.31
C LEU A 280 -12.34 23.76 2.38
N TYR A 281 -12.57 22.91 3.36
CA TYR A 281 -11.60 22.55 4.39
C TYR A 281 -11.32 21.05 4.29
N LEU A 282 -10.08 20.69 3.91
CA LEU A 282 -9.64 19.32 3.76
C LEU A 282 -8.44 19.08 4.67
N LYS A 283 -8.44 17.96 5.38
CA LYS A 283 -7.32 17.54 6.23
C LYS A 283 -6.96 16.08 5.96
N PRO A 284 -6.25 15.80 4.84
CA PRO A 284 -5.80 14.44 4.55
C PRO A 284 -4.71 13.99 5.51
N THR A 285 -4.66 12.67 5.72
CA THR A 285 -3.57 11.97 6.39
C THR A 285 -2.90 11.02 5.43
N PHE A 286 -1.59 11.20 5.21
CA PHE A 286 -0.75 10.35 4.37
C PHE A 286 0.17 9.50 5.24
N CYS A 287 0.32 8.23 4.87
CA CYS A 287 1.41 7.39 5.36
C CYS A 287 2.52 7.40 4.31
N VAL A 288 3.68 7.89 4.68
CA VAL A 288 4.83 8.06 3.78
C VAL A 288 5.95 7.13 4.24
N GLN A 289 6.25 6.12 3.43
CA GLN A 289 7.29 5.12 3.69
C GLN A 289 8.55 5.45 2.91
N PHE A 290 9.68 5.47 3.60
CA PHE A 290 11.00 5.70 3.05
C PHE A 290 11.81 4.42 3.11
N THR A 291 12.29 3.95 1.96
CA THR A 291 13.11 2.77 1.81
C THR A 291 14.34 3.07 0.95
N LYS A 292 15.38 2.27 1.09
CA LYS A 292 16.60 2.41 0.30
C LYS A 292 17.07 1.04 -0.17
N SER A 293 17.39 0.93 -1.46
CA SER A 293 18.02 -0.26 -2.00
C SER A 293 19.51 -0.28 -1.64
N CYS A 294 19.99 -1.41 -1.16
CA CYS A 294 21.41 -1.62 -0.86
C CYS A 294 21.82 -3.06 -1.18
N THR A 295 23.14 -3.29 -1.25
CA THR A 295 23.70 -4.64 -1.40
C THR A 295 24.27 -5.07 -0.06
N VAL A 296 23.89 -6.25 0.37
CA VAL A 296 24.43 -6.92 1.56
C VAL A 296 25.32 -8.08 1.10
N ARG A 297 26.56 -8.09 1.57
CA ARG A 297 27.50 -9.18 1.36
C ARG A 297 27.58 -10.03 2.60
N THR A 298 27.60 -11.36 2.45
CA THR A 298 27.70 -12.27 3.59
C THR A 298 28.67 -13.41 3.31
N VAL A 299 29.45 -13.79 4.33
CA VAL A 299 30.29 -15.00 4.30
C VAL A 299 29.37 -16.20 4.45
N CYS A 300 29.07 -16.88 3.35
CA CYS A 300 28.17 -18.05 3.32
C CYS A 300 28.91 -19.36 3.62
N ASP A 301 30.24 -19.44 3.38
CA ASP A 301 31.10 -20.56 3.71
C ASP A 301 32.56 -20.11 3.94
N ALA A 302 33.30 -20.83 4.77
CA ALA A 302 34.69 -20.56 5.01
C ALA A 302 35.42 -21.84 5.44
N TYR A 303 36.72 -21.91 5.18
CA TYR A 303 37.60 -22.98 5.68
C TYR A 303 39.03 -22.47 5.90
N SER A 304 39.78 -23.15 6.75
CA SER A 304 41.19 -22.85 6.96
C SER A 304 42.09 -23.68 6.05
N ILE A 305 43.13 -23.03 5.52
CA ILE A 305 44.23 -23.71 4.82
C ILE A 305 45.29 -24.22 5.79
N LYS A 306 45.23 -23.80 7.08
CA LYS A 306 46.15 -24.24 8.17
C LYS A 306 45.31 -24.52 9.41
N GLY A 307 45.49 -25.72 9.99
CA GLY A 307 44.83 -26.10 11.22
C GLY A 307 43.36 -26.56 11.08
N ALA A 308 42.80 -27.05 12.18
CA ALA A 308 41.42 -27.48 12.22
C ALA A 308 40.46 -26.27 12.29
N TRP A 309 39.40 -26.32 11.51
CA TRP A 309 38.41 -25.25 11.37
C TRP A 309 37.05 -25.67 11.90
N ALA A 310 36.50 -24.89 12.85
CA ALA A 310 35.14 -25.05 13.34
C ALA A 310 34.37 -23.74 13.12
N ALA A 311 33.25 -23.81 12.41
CA ALA A 311 32.43 -22.65 12.11
C ALA A 311 30.93 -22.92 12.37
N LYS A 312 30.28 -21.94 12.94
CA LYS A 312 28.80 -21.91 13.09
C LYS A 312 28.21 -20.90 12.12
N TYR A 313 27.10 -21.28 11.53
CA TYR A 313 26.36 -20.44 10.58
C TYR A 313 24.94 -20.23 11.07
N LYS A 314 24.42 -19.07 10.80
CA LYS A 314 23.00 -18.72 10.99
C LYS A 314 22.31 -18.51 9.66
N ASN A 315 21.01 -18.79 9.62
CA ASN A 315 20.17 -18.47 8.47
C ASN A 315 19.58 -17.07 8.66
N LEU A 316 19.64 -16.26 7.62
CA LEU A 316 19.09 -14.93 7.57
C LEU A 316 17.94 -14.92 6.54
N SER A 317 16.89 -14.18 6.85
CA SER A 317 15.85 -13.81 5.90
C SER A 317 16.11 -12.38 5.47
N LEU A 318 16.49 -12.19 4.21
CA LEU A 318 16.75 -10.89 3.61
C LEU A 318 15.63 -10.58 2.63
N GLU A 319 15.16 -9.33 2.61
CA GLU A 319 14.04 -8.93 1.77
C GLU A 319 14.45 -7.85 0.78
N ARG A 320 13.97 -8.00 -0.46
CA ARG A 320 13.97 -6.96 -1.49
C ARG A 320 12.55 -6.59 -1.83
N CYS A 321 12.26 -5.32 -1.76
CA CYS A 321 10.96 -4.76 -2.09
C CYS A 321 11.11 -3.90 -3.34
N GLU A 322 10.36 -4.20 -4.39
CA GLU A 322 10.33 -3.41 -5.62
C GLU A 322 8.92 -2.89 -5.88
N VAL A 323 8.85 -1.60 -6.16
CA VAL A 323 7.65 -0.91 -6.58
C VAL A 323 7.64 -0.88 -8.10
N LEU A 324 6.64 -1.50 -8.70
CA LEU A 324 6.50 -1.52 -10.15
C LEU A 324 5.89 -0.19 -10.65
N PRO A 325 6.20 0.22 -11.89
CA PRO A 325 5.57 1.39 -12.49
C PRO A 325 4.03 1.28 -12.43
N PRO A 326 3.33 2.39 -12.10
CA PRO A 326 1.88 2.39 -12.04
C PRO A 326 1.26 2.06 -13.40
N ARG A 327 0.18 1.28 -13.38
CA ARG A 327 -0.58 0.91 -14.57
C ARG A 327 -1.99 1.48 -14.52
N SER A 328 -2.52 1.81 -15.68
CA SER A 328 -3.90 2.25 -15.83
C SER A 328 -4.74 1.15 -16.44
N VAL A 329 -5.88 0.88 -15.84
CA VAL A 329 -6.87 -0.11 -16.31
C VAL A 329 -8.21 0.60 -16.50
N ARG A 330 -8.86 0.27 -17.62
CA ARG A 330 -10.18 0.79 -17.93
C ARG A 330 -11.19 -0.34 -17.85
N VAL A 331 -12.19 -0.15 -16.98
CA VAL A 331 -13.31 -1.08 -16.80
C VAL A 331 -14.56 -0.45 -17.37
N LYS A 332 -15.18 -1.12 -18.34
CA LYS A 332 -16.36 -0.65 -19.05
C LYS A 332 -17.49 -1.66 -18.86
N GLU A 333 -18.59 -1.21 -18.30
CA GLU A 333 -19.74 -2.05 -17.98
C GLU A 333 -21.08 -1.28 -18.04
N ASN A 334 -22.15 -2.02 -18.19
CA ASN A 334 -23.51 -1.47 -18.22
C ASN A 334 -24.17 -1.53 -16.84
N VAL A 335 -24.66 -0.40 -16.37
CA VAL A 335 -25.51 -0.29 -15.18
C VAL A 335 -26.97 -0.28 -15.65
N LEU A 336 -27.73 -1.28 -15.22
CA LEU A 336 -29.14 -1.39 -15.57
C LEU A 336 -29.99 -0.56 -14.62
N VAL A 337 -30.90 0.23 -15.19
CA VAL A 337 -31.90 1.00 -14.46
C VAL A 337 -33.18 0.18 -14.42
N PRO A 338 -33.79 -0.04 -13.26
CA PRO A 338 -35.06 -0.76 -13.15
C PRO A 338 -36.16 -0.11 -13.97
N GLU A 339 -37.09 -0.93 -14.47
CA GLU A 339 -38.35 -0.51 -15.14
C GLU A 339 -38.20 0.35 -16.41
N ASN A 340 -36.98 0.44 -16.99
CA ASN A 340 -36.70 1.26 -18.17
C ASN A 340 -37.09 2.75 -17.98
N ASP A 341 -36.87 3.27 -16.79
CA ASP A 341 -37.45 4.54 -16.33
C ASP A 341 -36.43 5.70 -16.24
N LEU A 342 -35.27 5.56 -16.89
CA LEU A 342 -34.23 6.59 -16.90
C LEU A 342 -34.65 7.77 -17.80
N GLU A 343 -34.68 8.98 -17.24
CA GLU A 343 -34.78 10.24 -17.99
C GLU A 343 -33.44 10.97 -18.00
N GLN A 344 -32.80 11.11 -16.82
CA GLN A 344 -31.59 11.90 -16.67
C GLN A 344 -30.69 11.33 -15.54
N VAL A 345 -29.40 11.25 -15.78
CA VAL A 345 -28.41 10.98 -14.72
C VAL A 345 -28.14 12.28 -13.96
N LEU A 346 -28.30 12.25 -12.64
CA LEU A 346 -28.01 13.36 -11.74
C LEU A 346 -26.58 13.27 -11.20
N ASP A 347 -26.18 12.07 -10.78
CA ASP A 347 -24.82 11.82 -10.31
C ASP A 347 -24.42 10.36 -10.54
N ILE A 348 -23.12 10.13 -10.75
CA ILE A 348 -22.52 8.80 -10.85
C ILE A 348 -21.16 8.81 -10.18
N TRP A 349 -20.90 7.79 -9.35
CA TRP A 349 -19.62 7.64 -8.65
C TRP A 349 -19.34 6.17 -8.37
N CYS A 350 -18.10 5.89 -7.96
CA CYS A 350 -17.69 4.53 -7.57
C CYS A 350 -17.26 4.49 -6.12
N GLU A 351 -17.52 3.36 -5.44
CA GLU A 351 -17.17 3.11 -4.05
C GLU A 351 -16.58 1.71 -3.86
N GLY A 352 -15.89 1.50 -2.73
CA GLY A 352 -15.52 0.17 -2.25
C GLY A 352 -14.53 -0.56 -3.14
N LEU A 353 -13.56 0.14 -3.76
CA LEU A 353 -12.52 -0.52 -4.53
C LEU A 353 -11.71 -1.45 -3.64
N THR A 354 -11.70 -2.72 -4.01
CA THR A 354 -10.82 -3.73 -3.39
C THR A 354 -9.99 -4.39 -4.48
N LEU A 355 -8.70 -4.56 -4.21
CA LEU A 355 -7.73 -5.13 -5.14
C LEU A 355 -7.01 -6.30 -4.48
N THR A 356 -6.77 -7.35 -5.24
CA THR A 356 -5.98 -8.51 -4.81
C THR A 356 -5.04 -8.90 -5.93
N ALA A 357 -3.73 -8.94 -5.64
CA ALA A 357 -2.73 -9.41 -6.56
C ALA A 357 -2.46 -10.91 -6.32
N PHE A 358 -2.29 -11.67 -7.40
CA PHE A 358 -1.93 -13.09 -7.35
C PHE A 358 -1.05 -13.44 -8.54
N THR A 359 -0.38 -14.59 -8.45
CA THR A 359 0.45 -15.11 -9.54
C THR A 359 -0.22 -16.36 -10.11
N GLU A 360 -0.40 -16.39 -11.41
CA GLU A 360 -0.94 -17.54 -12.13
C GLU A 360 0.07 -18.01 -13.19
N LYS A 361 0.73 -19.15 -12.91
CA LYS A 361 1.84 -19.68 -13.72
C LYS A 361 2.98 -18.66 -13.84
N GLU A 362 3.23 -18.16 -15.05
CA GLU A 362 4.28 -17.14 -15.34
C GLU A 362 3.71 -15.72 -15.41
N ASN A 363 2.40 -15.55 -15.19
CA ASN A 363 1.74 -14.26 -15.23
C ASN A 363 1.41 -13.75 -13.83
N ALA A 364 1.42 -12.44 -13.67
CA ALA A 364 0.81 -11.76 -12.56
C ALA A 364 -0.61 -11.34 -12.94
N ALA A 365 -1.50 -11.34 -11.98
CA ALA A 365 -2.86 -10.87 -12.19
C ALA A 365 -3.35 -10.06 -11.00
N VAL A 366 -4.13 -9.04 -11.29
CA VAL A 366 -4.85 -8.24 -10.30
C VAL A 366 -6.34 -8.45 -10.51
N ARG A 367 -7.01 -8.96 -9.47
CA ARG A 367 -8.46 -8.98 -9.42
C ARG A 367 -8.94 -7.79 -8.61
N GLY A 368 -9.89 -7.04 -9.15
CA GLY A 368 -10.50 -5.91 -8.51
C GLY A 368 -12.01 -6.00 -8.54
N LYS A 369 -12.65 -5.36 -7.57
CA LYS A 369 -14.09 -5.12 -7.55
C LYS A 369 -14.40 -3.78 -6.92
N PHE A 370 -15.45 -3.15 -7.40
CA PHE A 370 -15.97 -1.89 -6.90
C PHE A 370 -17.46 -1.77 -7.22
N THR A 371 -18.14 -0.83 -6.56
CA THR A 371 -19.57 -0.58 -6.81
C THR A 371 -19.73 0.73 -7.55
N VAL A 372 -20.45 0.70 -8.66
CA VAL A 372 -20.94 1.90 -9.37
C VAL A 372 -22.27 2.29 -8.77
N CYS A 373 -22.37 3.53 -8.33
CA CYS A 373 -23.55 4.15 -7.75
C CYS A 373 -24.14 5.16 -8.75
N LEU A 374 -25.43 5.10 -8.97
CA LEU A 374 -26.14 5.94 -9.92
C LEU A 374 -27.36 6.61 -9.26
N LEU A 375 -27.34 7.93 -9.20
CA LEU A 375 -28.49 8.75 -8.83
C LEU A 375 -29.09 9.34 -10.10
N TYR A 376 -30.39 9.12 -10.32
CA TYR A 376 -31.02 9.49 -11.57
C TYR A 376 -32.46 10.00 -11.36
N ARG A 377 -32.96 10.69 -12.36
CA ARG A 377 -34.37 11.11 -12.46
C ARG A 377 -35.10 10.13 -13.36
N THR A 378 -36.27 9.72 -12.89
CA THR A 378 -37.23 8.88 -13.66
C THR A 378 -38.06 9.71 -14.66
N LYS A 379 -38.70 9.00 -15.58
CA LYS A 379 -39.66 9.64 -16.52
C LYS A 379 -40.85 10.32 -15.81
N GLU A 380 -41.23 9.80 -14.63
CA GLU A 380 -42.23 10.40 -13.75
C GLU A 380 -41.69 11.59 -12.93
N LYS A 381 -40.47 12.05 -13.21
CA LYS A 381 -39.79 13.17 -12.53
C LYS A 381 -39.40 12.87 -11.06
N GLN A 382 -39.42 11.62 -10.66
CA GLN A 382 -38.97 11.20 -9.33
C GLN A 382 -37.45 10.98 -9.31
N ILE A 383 -36.85 11.13 -8.16
CA ILE A 383 -35.43 10.82 -7.96
C ILE A 383 -35.30 9.40 -7.44
N ALA A 384 -34.44 8.62 -8.08
CA ALA A 384 -34.20 7.23 -7.76
C ALA A 384 -32.67 6.94 -7.70
N TYR A 385 -32.35 5.86 -7.04
CA TYR A 385 -30.98 5.38 -6.86
C TYR A 385 -30.89 3.90 -7.22
N THR A 386 -29.83 3.55 -7.91
CA THR A 386 -29.44 2.14 -8.15
C THR A 386 -27.92 1.98 -8.04
N GLU A 387 -27.47 0.78 -7.76
CA GLU A 387 -26.04 0.45 -7.70
C GLU A 387 -25.77 -0.91 -8.33
N ARG A 388 -24.54 -1.07 -8.82
CA ARG A 388 -24.06 -2.33 -9.37
C ARG A 388 -22.62 -2.58 -8.98
N MET A 389 -22.35 -3.75 -8.41
CA MET A 389 -21.00 -4.23 -8.17
C MET A 389 -20.39 -4.76 -9.47
N LEU A 390 -19.19 -4.32 -9.78
CA LEU A 390 -18.41 -4.71 -10.95
C LEU A 390 -17.14 -5.45 -10.49
N ASP A 391 -16.80 -6.51 -11.21
CA ASP A 391 -15.57 -7.27 -11.03
C ASP A 391 -14.71 -7.15 -12.29
N PHE A 392 -13.40 -7.10 -12.13
CA PHE A 392 -12.47 -7.15 -13.24
C PHE A 392 -11.24 -7.97 -12.89
N THR A 393 -10.54 -8.44 -13.92
CA THR A 393 -9.25 -9.09 -13.80
C THR A 393 -8.31 -8.52 -14.85
N ASP A 394 -7.15 -8.05 -14.42
CA ASP A 394 -6.08 -7.55 -15.26
C ASP A 394 -4.89 -8.49 -15.18
N VAL A 395 -4.48 -9.07 -16.32
CA VAL A 395 -3.39 -10.05 -16.41
C VAL A 395 -2.22 -9.45 -17.16
N HIS A 396 -1.02 -9.62 -16.62
CA HIS A 396 0.21 -9.12 -17.22
C HIS A 396 1.39 -10.06 -16.92
N THR A 397 2.49 -9.88 -17.63
CA THR A 397 3.69 -10.69 -17.44
C THR A 397 4.35 -10.43 -16.10
N ALA A 398 4.69 -11.48 -15.36
CA ALA A 398 5.43 -11.40 -14.10
C ALA A 398 6.95 -11.38 -14.39
N GLU A 399 7.54 -10.18 -14.43
CA GLU A 399 9.00 -10.05 -14.61
C GLU A 399 9.77 -10.44 -13.33
N ILE A 400 9.15 -10.28 -12.16
CA ILE A 400 9.75 -10.57 -10.86
C ILE A 400 8.87 -11.58 -10.13
N VAL A 401 9.50 -12.67 -9.67
CA VAL A 401 8.84 -13.68 -8.84
C VAL A 401 8.95 -13.29 -7.38
N GLY A 402 7.81 -13.15 -6.70
CA GLY A 402 7.75 -12.77 -5.31
C GLY A 402 6.32 -12.62 -4.80
N ARG A 403 6.16 -12.29 -3.52
CA ARG A 403 4.86 -11.98 -2.94
C ARG A 403 4.42 -10.60 -3.43
N ARG A 404 3.25 -10.54 -4.02
CA ARG A 404 2.69 -9.32 -4.59
C ARG A 404 1.66 -8.69 -3.67
N SER A 405 1.69 -7.38 -3.58
CA SER A 405 0.61 -6.55 -3.07
C SER A 405 0.28 -5.47 -4.10
N VAL A 406 -0.96 -5.01 -4.10
CA VAL A 406 -1.45 -4.02 -5.06
C VAL A 406 -2.24 -2.96 -4.31
N ARG A 407 -2.07 -1.71 -4.73
CA ARG A 407 -2.88 -0.56 -4.34
C ARG A 407 -3.44 0.09 -5.58
N GLY A 408 -4.54 0.80 -5.44
CA GLY A 408 -5.11 1.52 -6.56
C GLY A 408 -6.23 2.46 -6.17
N GLU A 409 -6.54 3.31 -7.11
CA GLU A 409 -7.59 4.30 -7.01
C GLU A 409 -8.39 4.37 -8.31
N ILE A 410 -9.65 4.78 -8.21
CA ILE A 410 -10.46 5.10 -9.39
C ILE A 410 -10.22 6.57 -9.71
N THR A 411 -9.56 6.84 -10.84
CA THR A 411 -9.14 8.20 -11.21
C THR A 411 -10.23 8.98 -11.91
N SER A 412 -11.11 8.31 -12.65
CA SER A 412 -12.26 8.94 -13.31
C SER A 412 -13.42 7.97 -13.51
N VAL A 413 -14.63 8.52 -13.56
CA VAL A 413 -15.85 7.80 -13.91
C VAL A 413 -16.56 8.59 -14.98
N GLN A 414 -16.79 7.96 -16.13
CA GLN A 414 -17.52 8.53 -17.26
C GLN A 414 -18.74 7.65 -17.57
N TYR A 415 -19.76 8.22 -18.16
CA TYR A 415 -20.96 7.49 -18.54
C TYR A 415 -21.56 7.96 -19.87
N VAL A 416 -22.27 7.04 -20.51
CA VAL A 416 -23.10 7.31 -21.69
C VAL A 416 -24.45 6.67 -21.47
N ILE A 417 -25.52 7.40 -21.65
CA ILE A 417 -26.88 6.86 -21.64
C ILE A 417 -27.09 6.17 -22.99
N THR A 418 -27.24 4.85 -22.97
CA THR A 418 -27.44 4.05 -24.17
C THR A 418 -28.93 4.02 -24.55
N ASP A 419 -29.77 3.82 -23.55
CA ASP A 419 -31.23 3.83 -23.66
C ASP A 419 -31.88 4.14 -22.30
N SER A 420 -33.21 4.08 -22.22
CA SER A 420 -33.94 4.37 -20.98
C SER A 420 -33.76 3.35 -19.85
N SER A 421 -33.04 2.26 -20.10
CA SER A 421 -32.79 1.19 -19.15
C SER A 421 -31.31 1.00 -18.81
N THR A 422 -30.43 1.64 -19.61
CA THR A 422 -29.00 1.27 -19.57
C THR A 422 -28.11 2.50 -19.59
N VAL A 423 -27.22 2.56 -18.61
CA VAL A 423 -26.12 3.52 -18.55
C VAL A 423 -24.81 2.76 -18.68
N GLU A 424 -24.09 2.99 -19.77
CA GLU A 424 -22.75 2.47 -19.96
C GLU A 424 -21.79 3.31 -19.12
N CYS A 425 -21.13 2.68 -18.16
CA CYS A 425 -20.17 3.30 -17.26
C CYS A 425 -18.75 2.88 -17.64
N THR A 426 -17.83 3.81 -17.68
CA THR A 426 -16.41 3.59 -17.87
C THR A 426 -15.65 4.15 -16.67
N ALA A 427 -15.04 3.27 -15.87
CA ALA A 427 -14.18 3.63 -14.76
C ALA A 427 -12.71 3.47 -15.17
N GLU A 428 -11.90 4.49 -14.92
CA GLU A 428 -10.46 4.43 -15.08
C GLU A 428 -9.81 4.23 -13.71
N LEU A 429 -8.96 3.23 -13.61
CA LEU A 429 -8.24 2.88 -12.40
C LEU A 429 -6.74 3.06 -12.62
N ARG A 430 -6.05 3.59 -11.61
CA ARG A 430 -4.59 3.58 -11.51
C ARG A 430 -4.19 2.58 -10.45
N MET A 431 -3.33 1.64 -10.80
CA MET A 431 -2.87 0.59 -9.89
C MET A 431 -1.34 0.60 -9.80
N GLU A 432 -0.83 0.39 -8.61
CA GLU A 432 0.59 0.25 -8.31
C GLU A 432 0.81 -1.07 -7.59
N GLU A 433 1.73 -1.88 -8.11
CA GLU A 433 2.10 -3.16 -7.51
C GLU A 433 3.45 -3.06 -6.81
N GLN A 434 3.55 -3.73 -5.69
CA GLN A 434 4.77 -3.95 -4.96
C GLN A 434 5.08 -5.44 -4.94
N VAL A 435 6.31 -5.81 -5.31
CA VAL A 435 6.78 -7.19 -5.27
C VAL A 435 7.84 -7.34 -4.19
N ARG A 436 7.61 -8.28 -3.28
CA ARG A 436 8.53 -8.61 -2.20
C ARG A 436 9.19 -9.96 -2.48
N VAL A 437 10.50 -9.93 -2.62
CA VAL A 437 11.36 -11.12 -2.81
C VAL A 437 12.08 -11.41 -1.51
N VAL A 438 11.98 -12.64 -1.02
CA VAL A 438 12.64 -13.08 0.21
C VAL A 438 13.77 -14.03 -0.14
N TYR A 439 14.97 -13.72 0.33
CA TYR A 439 16.16 -14.55 0.18
C TYR A 439 16.47 -15.30 1.48
N ALA A 440 16.64 -16.60 1.41
CA ALA A 440 17.19 -17.39 2.48
C ALA A 440 18.72 -17.36 2.35
N ALA A 441 19.37 -16.47 3.10
CA ALA A 441 20.82 -16.31 3.08
C ALA A 441 21.45 -17.05 4.26
N ARG A 442 22.65 -17.61 4.03
CA ARG A 442 23.49 -18.20 5.09
C ARG A 442 24.59 -17.23 5.45
N SER A 443 24.82 -17.01 6.74
CA SER A 443 25.86 -16.11 7.24
C SER A 443 26.68 -16.77 8.33
N LEU A 444 27.99 -16.54 8.32
CA LEU A 444 28.88 -16.97 9.39
C LEU A 444 28.47 -16.25 10.69
N GLU A 445 28.32 -17.02 11.76
CA GLU A 445 28.03 -16.53 13.12
C GLU A 445 29.26 -16.46 13.98
N SER A 446 30.07 -17.54 13.94
CA SER A 446 31.33 -17.61 14.66
C SER A 446 32.28 -18.64 14.03
N ALA A 447 33.55 -18.44 14.19
CA ALA A 447 34.58 -19.38 13.73
C ALA A 447 35.73 -19.49 14.71
N GLU A 448 36.29 -20.70 14.79
CA GLU A 448 37.45 -21.01 15.60
C GLU A 448 38.49 -21.76 14.76
N LEU A 449 39.74 -21.36 14.90
CA LEU A 449 40.91 -22.02 14.30
C LEU A 449 41.72 -22.65 15.38
N ASP A 450 41.94 -23.98 15.29
CA ASP A 450 42.87 -24.71 16.13
C ASP A 450 44.17 -24.94 15.35
N GLU A 451 45.22 -24.23 15.72
CA GLU A 451 46.53 -24.28 15.10
C GLU A 451 47.37 -25.47 15.57
N THR A 452 46.94 -26.18 16.62
CA THR A 452 47.68 -27.34 17.16
C THR A 452 47.51 -28.57 16.27
N THR A 453 46.53 -28.60 15.42
CA THR A 453 46.23 -29.68 14.47
C THR A 453 46.74 -29.29 13.08
N GLU A 454 47.98 -29.64 12.75
CA GLU A 454 48.49 -29.43 11.40
C GLU A 454 47.88 -30.47 10.43
N PRO A 455 47.39 -30.05 9.26
CA PRO A 455 46.97 -30.98 8.21
C PRO A 455 48.19 -31.77 7.73
N GLU A 456 48.00 -33.05 7.37
CA GLU A 456 49.08 -33.89 6.88
C GLU A 456 49.92 -33.18 5.80
N PRO A 457 51.28 -33.23 5.91
CA PRO A 457 52.15 -32.52 4.98
C PRO A 457 52.15 -33.19 3.60
N CYS A 458 51.24 -32.74 2.74
CA CYS A 458 51.19 -33.12 1.33
C CYS A 458 51.49 -31.87 0.49
N CYS A 459 52.66 -31.85 -0.17
CA CYS A 459 53.05 -30.69 -0.99
C CYS A 459 52.27 -30.58 -2.29
N ALA A 460 51.84 -31.70 -2.86
CA ALA A 460 50.99 -31.75 -4.07
C ALA A 460 50.19 -33.06 -4.11
N ALA A 461 48.99 -32.99 -4.59
CA ALA A 461 48.09 -34.13 -4.86
C ALA A 461 47.44 -33.97 -6.23
N VAL A 462 47.07 -35.09 -6.84
CA VAL A 462 46.24 -35.11 -8.05
C VAL A 462 44.92 -35.75 -7.67
N TYR A 463 43.84 -34.98 -7.88
CA TYR A 463 42.47 -35.40 -7.64
C TYR A 463 41.75 -35.54 -8.97
N TYR A 464 41.11 -36.68 -9.21
CA TYR A 464 40.27 -36.89 -10.40
C TYR A 464 38.87 -36.39 -10.09
N ALA A 465 38.59 -35.19 -10.56
CA ALA A 465 37.31 -34.52 -10.35
C ALA A 465 36.33 -34.87 -11.45
N SER A 466 35.06 -34.99 -11.09
CA SER A 466 33.97 -35.22 -12.01
C SER A 466 33.34 -33.90 -12.51
N SER A 467 32.75 -33.97 -13.68
CA SER A 467 31.92 -32.87 -14.20
C SER A 467 30.83 -32.48 -13.19
N GLY A 468 30.64 -31.17 -12.95
CA GLY A 468 29.71 -30.61 -11.97
C GLY A 468 30.31 -30.41 -10.56
N GLU A 469 31.52 -30.90 -10.26
CA GLU A 469 32.17 -30.57 -8.97
C GLU A 469 32.63 -29.11 -8.94
N LYS A 470 32.47 -28.48 -7.77
CA LYS A 470 32.89 -27.09 -7.54
C LYS A 470 34.34 -27.02 -7.11
N VAL A 471 35.11 -26.13 -7.73
CA VAL A 471 36.52 -25.89 -7.35
C VAL A 471 36.65 -25.49 -5.89
N TRP A 472 35.66 -24.76 -5.34
CA TRP A 472 35.56 -24.43 -3.89
C TRP A 472 35.52 -25.67 -3.02
N ASP A 473 34.71 -26.68 -3.34
CA ASP A 473 34.53 -27.90 -2.53
C ASP A 473 35.79 -28.77 -2.56
N ILE A 474 36.45 -28.81 -3.73
CA ILE A 474 37.77 -29.48 -3.88
C ILE A 474 38.83 -28.78 -3.02
N ALA A 475 38.91 -27.45 -3.13
CA ALA A 475 39.88 -26.65 -2.35
C ALA A 475 39.65 -26.80 -0.86
N LYS A 476 38.41 -26.77 -0.39
CA LYS A 476 38.03 -26.97 1.02
C LYS A 476 38.41 -28.37 1.54
N ARG A 477 38.14 -29.41 0.73
CA ARG A 477 38.48 -30.81 1.10
C ARG A 477 39.98 -31.01 1.32
N TYR A 478 40.77 -30.32 0.52
CA TYR A 478 42.23 -30.48 0.55
C TYR A 478 42.96 -29.36 1.31
N HIS A 479 42.25 -28.45 1.96
CA HIS A 479 42.82 -27.29 2.68
C HIS A 479 43.77 -26.46 1.79
N ALA A 480 43.43 -26.29 0.50
CA ALA A 480 44.23 -25.57 -0.48
C ALA A 480 43.59 -24.23 -0.81
N ARG A 481 44.37 -23.28 -1.30
CA ARG A 481 43.80 -22.01 -1.82
C ARG A 481 43.10 -22.25 -3.13
N VAL A 482 41.91 -21.66 -3.29
CA VAL A 482 41.17 -21.71 -4.55
C VAL A 482 42.00 -21.11 -5.68
N SER A 483 42.69 -19.97 -5.43
CA SER A 483 43.58 -19.32 -6.40
C SER A 483 44.73 -20.24 -6.85
N ALA A 484 45.31 -21.02 -5.94
CA ALA A 484 46.40 -21.96 -6.28
C ALA A 484 45.90 -23.10 -7.19
N ILE A 485 44.74 -23.67 -6.89
CA ILE A 485 44.12 -24.70 -7.77
C ILE A 485 43.87 -24.12 -9.17
N ARG A 486 43.29 -22.91 -9.26
CA ARG A 486 43.02 -22.27 -10.55
C ARG A 486 44.28 -22.03 -11.37
N THR A 487 45.33 -21.50 -10.73
CA THR A 487 46.59 -21.20 -11.40
C THR A 487 47.30 -22.46 -11.92
N HIS A 488 47.28 -23.56 -11.15
CA HIS A 488 48.00 -24.77 -11.55
C HIS A 488 47.26 -25.66 -12.53
N ASN A 489 45.97 -25.38 -12.76
CA ASN A 489 45.14 -26.19 -13.67
C ASN A 489 44.58 -25.40 -14.86
N ASP A 490 45.00 -24.16 -15.04
CA ASP A 490 44.47 -23.24 -16.06
C ASP A 490 42.92 -23.22 -16.07
N CYS A 491 42.31 -23.31 -14.85
CA CYS A 491 40.86 -23.42 -14.67
C CYS A 491 40.33 -22.11 -14.14
N MET A 492 39.51 -21.44 -14.96
CA MET A 492 38.82 -20.19 -14.59
C MET A 492 37.36 -20.40 -14.13
N GLU A 493 36.84 -21.61 -14.30
CA GLU A 493 35.46 -21.95 -13.97
C GLU A 493 35.28 -22.23 -12.47
N ASP A 494 34.12 -21.88 -11.93
CA ASP A 494 33.75 -22.22 -10.55
C ASP A 494 33.26 -23.66 -10.40
N VAL A 495 32.67 -24.18 -11.49
CA VAL A 495 32.14 -25.55 -11.61
C VAL A 495 32.81 -26.21 -12.79
N LEU A 496 33.36 -27.39 -12.60
CA LEU A 496 34.04 -28.12 -13.68
C LEU A 496 33.04 -28.59 -14.73
N SER A 497 33.31 -28.27 -15.97
CA SER A 497 32.46 -28.65 -17.13
C SER A 497 32.66 -30.09 -17.58
N GLU A 498 33.82 -30.74 -17.25
CA GLU A 498 34.21 -32.06 -17.65
C GLU A 498 34.99 -32.81 -16.56
N ASP A 499 35.03 -34.14 -16.69
CA ASP A 499 35.88 -35.01 -15.84
C ASP A 499 37.35 -34.74 -16.18
N ARG A 500 38.15 -34.35 -15.15
CA ARG A 500 39.57 -34.02 -15.34
C ARG A 500 40.41 -34.24 -14.11
N PRO A 501 41.73 -34.54 -14.25
CA PRO A 501 42.62 -34.49 -13.14
C PRO A 501 42.84 -33.02 -12.71
N VAL A 502 42.81 -32.77 -11.40
CA VAL A 502 43.04 -31.46 -10.78
C VAL A 502 44.29 -31.56 -9.91
N ILE A 503 45.28 -30.73 -10.20
CA ILE A 503 46.54 -30.62 -9.43
C ILE A 503 46.24 -29.70 -8.25
N ILE A 504 46.50 -30.19 -7.04
CA ILE A 504 46.28 -29.47 -5.79
C ILE A 504 47.65 -29.23 -5.15
N CYS A 505 48.06 -27.97 -5.08
CA CYS A 505 49.27 -27.53 -4.39
C CYS A 505 48.89 -26.83 -3.09
N ARG A 506 49.47 -27.28 -1.96
CA ARG A 506 49.38 -26.62 -0.67
C ARG A 506 50.64 -25.78 -0.47
N LYS A 507 50.66 -24.54 -0.80
CA LYS A 507 51.70 -23.57 -0.44
C LYS A 507 51.09 -22.35 0.21
#